data_96f003d133b2da3f36d713ab90f91209
#
_entry.id   96f003d133b2da3f36d713ab90f91209
#
_cell.length_a   1.000
_cell.length_b   1.000
_cell.length_c   1.000
_cell.angle_alpha   90.00
_cell.angle_beta   90.00
_cell.angle_gamma   90.00
#
_symmetry.space_group_name_H-M   'P 1'
#
loop_
_entity.id
_entity.type
_entity.pdbx_description
1 polymer ?
#
loop_
_entity_poly.entity_id
_entity_poly.type
_entity_poly.pdbx_seq_one_letter_code
_entity_poly.pdbx_strand_id
1 'polypeptide(L)'
;MKMKKLLALAAACVFAVAAFAGCGGNGGSSSSSSSAKVLKVGSSIDFAPFEFQDEGQKEYQGFDMDLIRAIGKEMGYDVEIQNIGFDGLIPALQAKNIDVIISGMTINDERKENVLFSDPYYQSGLTMVVRADEQGIKSFQDLKGHKVAVQIGTTSAEAVKKLGGVEVKELNTPADCFMELKANGVDAVVNDRPVNDYYITKSGETGVKALPEKLTAEDYGIALAKDNTELQTKVNDALKKLKENGEYDKIYAKWFGGQK
;
A
#
# COMPACT_ATOMS: atom_id res chain seq x y z
N MET A 1 14.78 -6.68 -66.12
CA MET A 1 14.26 -7.26 -67.39
C MET A 1 12.83 -7.75 -67.12
N LYS A 2 11.87 -7.18 -67.83
CA LYS A 2 10.48 -7.61 -68.07
C LYS A 2 9.53 -7.72 -66.88
N MET A 3 8.69 -6.77 -66.46
CA MET A 3 7.56 -6.11 -67.19
C MET A 3 6.53 -7.05 -67.83
N LYS A 4 5.30 -6.89 -67.38
CA LYS A 4 4.00 -6.90 -68.09
C LYS A 4 2.93 -7.57 -67.24
N LYS A 5 1.91 -6.92 -66.87
CA LYS A 5 0.73 -6.27 -67.46
C LYS A 5 -0.54 -7.02 -67.02
N LEU A 6 -1.42 -6.30 -66.32
CA LEU A 6 -2.79 -5.90 -66.74
C LEU A 6 -3.81 -7.03 -66.93
N LEU A 7 -4.94 -7.01 -66.22
CA LEU A 7 -6.19 -6.43 -66.72
C LEU A 7 -7.34 -6.53 -65.68
N ALA A 8 -8.10 -5.48 -65.63
CA ALA A 8 -9.36 -5.30 -64.91
C ALA A 8 -10.49 -6.10 -65.54
N LEU A 9 -11.52 -6.43 -64.76
CA LEU A 9 -12.89 -6.45 -65.30
C LEU A 9 -13.87 -6.14 -64.15
N ALA A 10 -14.67 -5.12 -64.41
CA ALA A 10 -15.85 -4.73 -63.65
C ALA A 10 -17.06 -5.50 -64.17
N ALA A 11 -18.00 -5.84 -63.32
CA ALA A 11 -19.37 -6.03 -63.70
C ALA A 11 -20.31 -5.79 -62.51
N ALA A 12 -21.20 -4.92 -62.73
CA ALA A 12 -22.26 -4.37 -61.90
C ALA A 12 -23.52 -5.27 -61.88
N CYS A 13 -24.50 -4.77 -61.11
CA CYS A 13 -25.92 -5.13 -61.04
C CYS A 13 -26.29 -6.19 -59.98
N VAL A 14 -27.36 -6.08 -59.17
CA VAL A 14 -28.65 -5.36 -59.30
C VAL A 14 -29.31 -5.33 -57.92
N PHE A 15 -30.09 -4.30 -57.67
CA PHE A 15 -31.04 -4.08 -56.58
C PHE A 15 -32.00 -5.21 -56.30
N ALA A 16 -32.24 -5.52 -55.03
CA ALA A 16 -33.53 -6.07 -54.58
C ALA A 16 -33.88 -5.45 -53.21
N VAL A 17 -34.83 -4.51 -53.26
CA VAL A 17 -35.58 -4.00 -52.11
C VAL A 17 -36.63 -5.04 -51.75
N ALA A 18 -36.60 -5.55 -50.54
CA ALA A 18 -37.75 -6.23 -49.95
C ALA A 18 -38.02 -5.61 -48.57
N ALA A 19 -39.02 -4.77 -48.52
CA ALA A 19 -39.63 -4.29 -47.28
C ALA A 19 -40.41 -5.45 -46.64
N PHE A 20 -40.08 -5.81 -45.43
CA PHE A 20 -40.98 -6.54 -44.54
C PHE A 20 -41.14 -5.74 -43.26
N ALA A 21 -42.31 -5.15 -43.12
CA ALA A 21 -42.80 -4.66 -41.84
C ALA A 21 -43.16 -5.87 -40.96
N GLY A 22 -42.53 -5.96 -39.81
CA GLY A 22 -42.85 -6.93 -38.77
C GLY A 22 -42.69 -6.26 -37.43
N CYS A 23 -43.81 -5.77 -36.87
CA CYS A 23 -43.90 -5.42 -35.46
C CYS A 23 -43.70 -6.67 -34.60
N GLY A 24 -42.71 -6.64 -33.71
CA GLY A 24 -42.52 -7.63 -32.65
C GLY A 24 -41.70 -7.00 -31.56
N GLY A 25 -42.38 -6.46 -30.55
CA GLY A 25 -41.71 -5.96 -29.34
C GLY A 25 -40.99 -7.09 -28.64
N ASN A 26 -39.71 -6.94 -28.42
CA ASN A 26 -39.01 -7.67 -27.39
C ASN A 26 -38.05 -6.69 -26.75
N GLY A 27 -38.35 -6.38 -25.47
CA GLY A 27 -37.51 -5.51 -24.64
C GLY A 27 -36.12 -6.10 -24.49
N GLY A 28 -35.21 -5.65 -25.33
CA GLY A 28 -33.81 -5.84 -25.15
C GLY A 28 -33.37 -5.01 -23.93
N SER A 29 -33.24 -5.67 -22.78
CA SER A 29 -32.48 -5.12 -21.66
C SER A 29 -31.06 -4.86 -22.16
N SER A 30 -30.79 -3.62 -22.52
CA SER A 30 -29.43 -3.13 -22.65
C SER A 30 -28.81 -3.23 -21.27
N SER A 31 -28.15 -4.36 -20.99
CA SER A 31 -27.16 -4.40 -19.89
C SER A 31 -26.07 -3.42 -20.29
N SER A 32 -26.23 -2.17 -19.88
CA SER A 32 -25.10 -1.25 -19.81
C SER A 32 -24.11 -1.88 -18.85
N SER A 33 -23.08 -2.54 -19.36
CA SER A 33 -21.88 -2.82 -18.61
C SER A 33 -21.28 -1.44 -18.26
N SER A 34 -21.69 -0.89 -17.12
CA SER A 34 -20.95 0.22 -16.53
C SER A 34 -19.56 -0.34 -16.23
N SER A 35 -18.57 0.05 -17.01
CA SER A 35 -17.19 -0.21 -16.62
C SER A 35 -17.04 0.28 -15.18
N ALA A 36 -16.63 -0.62 -14.26
CA ALA A 36 -16.40 -0.25 -12.89
C ALA A 36 -15.40 0.90 -12.87
N LYS A 37 -15.62 1.87 -11.99
CA LYS A 37 -14.66 2.96 -11.81
C LYS A 37 -13.37 2.36 -11.24
N VAL A 38 -12.23 2.80 -11.74
CA VAL A 38 -10.93 2.37 -11.22
C VAL A 38 -10.51 3.27 -10.06
N LEU A 39 -10.08 2.67 -8.96
CA LEU A 39 -9.42 3.34 -7.83
C LEU A 39 -7.91 3.09 -7.93
N LYS A 40 -7.15 4.12 -8.24
CA LYS A 40 -5.68 4.05 -8.30
C LYS A 40 -5.10 4.20 -6.90
N VAL A 41 -4.40 3.17 -6.45
CA VAL A 41 -3.88 3.06 -5.10
C VAL A 41 -2.35 3.10 -5.14
N GLY A 42 -1.73 4.02 -4.42
CA GLY A 42 -0.29 4.01 -4.17
C GLY A 42 0.04 3.22 -2.90
N SER A 43 1.08 2.39 -2.98
CA SER A 43 1.58 1.63 -1.84
C SER A 43 3.06 1.32 -2.03
N SER A 44 3.85 1.31 -0.95
CA SER A 44 5.26 0.88 -0.96
C SER A 44 5.31 -0.61 -0.63
N ILE A 45 5.50 -1.45 -1.66
CA ILE A 45 5.31 -2.90 -1.56
C ILE A 45 6.55 -3.58 -0.94
N ASP A 46 6.88 -3.17 0.28
CA ASP A 46 8.09 -3.59 1.02
C ASP A 46 7.88 -3.69 2.54
N PHE A 47 6.60 -3.60 3.00
CA PHE A 47 6.25 -3.41 4.41
C PHE A 47 5.40 -4.57 4.96
N ALA A 48 5.92 -5.80 4.90
CA ALA A 48 5.21 -6.98 5.41
C ALA A 48 4.98 -6.89 6.94
N PRO A 49 3.79 -7.29 7.43
CA PRO A 49 2.73 -8.03 6.78
C PRO A 49 1.63 -7.15 6.13
N PHE A 50 1.83 -5.83 5.98
CA PHE A 50 0.81 -4.91 5.46
C PHE A 50 0.76 -4.91 3.93
N GLU A 51 1.89 -4.68 3.27
CA GLU A 51 2.01 -4.68 1.81
C GLU A 51 3.37 -5.20 1.38
N PHE A 52 3.36 -6.27 0.60
CA PHE A 52 4.58 -6.91 0.13
C PHE A 52 4.31 -7.82 -1.08
N GLN A 53 5.37 -8.31 -1.66
CA GLN A 53 5.31 -9.28 -2.73
C GLN A 53 6.31 -10.40 -2.42
N ASP A 54 5.83 -11.65 -2.36
CA ASP A 54 6.70 -12.80 -2.22
C ASP A 54 7.43 -13.06 -3.54
N GLU A 55 8.64 -13.58 -3.43
CA GLU A 55 9.44 -13.95 -4.59
C GLU A 55 8.69 -14.94 -5.49
N GLY A 56 8.63 -14.63 -6.79
CA GLY A 56 7.92 -15.44 -7.79
C GLY A 56 6.40 -15.25 -7.83
N GLN A 57 5.80 -14.51 -6.93
CA GLN A 57 4.39 -14.14 -6.99
C GLN A 57 4.18 -12.89 -7.85
N LYS A 58 3.05 -12.84 -8.57
CA LYS A 58 2.70 -11.67 -9.40
C LYS A 58 1.87 -10.64 -8.66
N GLU A 59 1.13 -11.08 -7.65
CA GLU A 59 0.19 -10.22 -6.93
C GLU A 59 0.81 -9.67 -5.65
N TYR A 60 0.48 -8.45 -5.35
CA TYR A 60 0.77 -7.83 -4.08
C TYR A 60 -0.17 -8.38 -3.01
N GLN A 61 0.37 -8.67 -1.84
CA GLN A 61 -0.34 -9.26 -0.72
C GLN A 61 -0.04 -8.51 0.58
N GLY A 62 -0.83 -8.78 1.61
CA GLY A 62 -0.71 -8.13 2.90
C GLY A 62 -2.06 -7.62 3.41
N PHE A 63 -2.05 -7.18 4.64
CA PHE A 63 -3.25 -6.66 5.29
C PHE A 63 -3.84 -5.46 4.55
N ASP A 64 -2.99 -4.50 4.17
CA ASP A 64 -3.39 -3.29 3.45
C ASP A 64 -3.92 -3.63 2.06
N MET A 65 -3.32 -4.63 1.41
CA MET A 65 -3.74 -5.09 0.09
C MET A 65 -5.11 -5.76 0.10
N ASP A 66 -5.36 -6.60 1.11
CA ASP A 66 -6.67 -7.22 1.28
C ASP A 66 -7.73 -6.18 1.68
N LEU A 67 -7.38 -5.27 2.58
CA LEU A 67 -8.29 -4.22 3.06
C LEU A 67 -8.71 -3.27 1.94
N ILE A 68 -7.77 -2.77 1.13
CA ILE A 68 -8.11 -1.82 0.07
C ILE A 68 -8.92 -2.47 -1.05
N ARG A 69 -8.67 -3.75 -1.36
CA ARG A 69 -9.51 -4.50 -2.32
C ARG A 69 -10.93 -4.68 -1.78
N ALA A 70 -11.09 -4.95 -0.47
CA ALA A 70 -12.40 -5.06 0.15
C ALA A 70 -13.13 -3.71 0.16
N ILE A 71 -12.43 -2.61 0.47
CA ILE A 71 -12.97 -1.24 0.41
C ILE A 71 -13.40 -0.90 -1.02
N GLY A 72 -12.54 -1.15 -2.02
CA GLY A 72 -12.85 -0.91 -3.42
C GLY A 72 -14.11 -1.66 -3.87
N LYS A 73 -14.20 -2.94 -3.53
CA LYS A 73 -15.38 -3.78 -3.81
C LYS A 73 -16.64 -3.22 -3.17
N GLU A 74 -16.58 -2.79 -1.90
CA GLU A 74 -17.73 -2.20 -1.20
C GLU A 74 -18.20 -0.89 -1.85
N MET A 75 -17.27 -0.10 -2.39
CA MET A 75 -17.55 1.13 -3.11
C MET A 75 -17.94 0.93 -4.59
N GLY A 76 -17.82 -0.29 -5.14
CA GLY A 76 -18.05 -0.60 -6.56
C GLY A 76 -16.92 -0.11 -7.49
N TYR A 77 -15.67 -0.13 -7.02
CA TYR A 77 -14.47 0.23 -7.77
C TYR A 77 -13.60 -1.00 -8.02
N ASP A 78 -12.96 -1.05 -9.18
CA ASP A 78 -11.82 -1.91 -9.45
C ASP A 78 -10.56 -1.25 -8.86
N VAL A 79 -9.72 -2.01 -8.17
CA VAL A 79 -8.51 -1.51 -7.50
C VAL A 79 -7.29 -1.75 -8.38
N GLU A 80 -6.57 -0.68 -8.72
CA GLU A 80 -5.28 -0.72 -9.41
C GLU A 80 -4.17 -0.25 -8.44
N ILE A 81 -3.26 -1.15 -8.08
CA ILE A 81 -2.20 -0.87 -7.11
C ILE A 81 -0.92 -0.49 -7.86
N GLN A 82 -0.35 0.66 -7.51
CA GLN A 82 0.92 1.16 -8.02
C GLN A 82 1.98 1.09 -6.92
N ASN A 83 3.07 0.37 -7.18
CA ASN A 83 4.21 0.30 -6.28
C ASN A 83 5.06 1.58 -6.41
N ILE A 84 5.10 2.37 -5.35
CA ILE A 84 5.80 3.65 -5.28
C ILE A 84 6.57 3.67 -3.95
N GLY A 85 7.84 4.09 -3.95
CA GLY A 85 8.61 4.23 -2.71
C GLY A 85 7.89 5.14 -1.71
N PHE A 86 8.01 4.84 -0.42
CA PHE A 86 7.18 5.46 0.63
C PHE A 86 7.24 6.99 0.62
N ASP A 87 8.42 7.56 0.47
CA ASP A 87 8.66 9.01 0.39
C ASP A 87 8.04 9.67 -0.85
N GLY A 88 7.80 8.90 -1.91
CA GLY A 88 7.15 9.32 -3.16
C GLY A 88 5.62 9.28 -3.13
N LEU A 89 4.97 8.65 -2.13
CA LEU A 89 3.53 8.43 -2.11
C LEU A 89 2.73 9.73 -2.03
N ILE A 90 3.03 10.61 -1.06
CA ILE A 90 2.32 11.89 -0.92
C ILE A 90 2.52 12.79 -2.15
N PRO A 91 3.74 12.96 -2.69
CA PRO A 91 3.93 13.64 -3.97
C PRO A 91 3.11 13.07 -5.12
N ALA A 92 3.02 11.74 -5.26
CA ALA A 92 2.22 11.09 -6.30
C ALA A 92 0.72 11.37 -6.15
N LEU A 93 0.22 11.38 -4.90
CA LEU A 93 -1.18 11.73 -4.59
C LEU A 93 -1.48 13.19 -4.93
N GLN A 94 -0.59 14.11 -4.55
CA GLN A 94 -0.72 15.54 -4.86
C GLN A 94 -0.68 15.82 -6.38
N ALA A 95 0.12 15.03 -7.11
CA ALA A 95 0.18 15.10 -8.58
C ALA A 95 -1.02 14.42 -9.26
N LYS A 96 -1.95 13.82 -8.50
CA LYS A 96 -3.13 13.08 -8.99
C LYS A 96 -2.79 11.88 -9.87
N ASN A 97 -1.61 11.29 -9.68
CA ASN A 97 -1.20 10.05 -10.32
C ASN A 97 -1.92 8.84 -9.69
N ILE A 98 -2.26 8.94 -8.42
CA ILE A 98 -3.01 8.00 -7.61
C ILE A 98 -4.18 8.73 -6.92
N ASP A 99 -5.22 7.99 -6.52
CA ASP A 99 -6.41 8.52 -5.86
C ASP A 99 -6.33 8.42 -4.34
N VAL A 100 -5.67 7.36 -3.84
CA VAL A 100 -5.49 7.08 -2.42
C VAL A 100 -4.12 6.45 -2.16
N ILE A 101 -3.66 6.56 -0.90
CA ILE A 101 -2.50 5.83 -0.38
C ILE A 101 -2.98 4.90 0.73
N ILE A 102 -2.59 3.62 0.65
CA ILE A 102 -2.62 2.70 1.77
C ILE A 102 -1.26 2.00 1.83
N SER A 103 -0.50 2.24 2.91
CA SER A 103 0.90 1.81 3.00
C SER A 103 1.42 1.93 4.45
N GLY A 104 0.69 1.39 5.43
CA GLY A 104 1.07 1.55 6.83
C GLY A 104 1.29 3.02 7.22
N MET A 105 0.60 3.96 6.56
CA MET A 105 0.90 5.39 6.72
C MET A 105 0.31 5.95 8.01
N THR A 106 1.18 6.35 8.93
CA THR A 106 0.81 6.98 10.19
C THR A 106 0.11 8.32 9.97
N ILE A 107 -1.02 8.48 10.63
CA ILE A 107 -1.75 9.74 10.74
C ILE A 107 -0.98 10.67 11.70
N ASN A 108 -0.38 11.73 11.19
CA ASN A 108 0.25 12.78 12.00
C ASN A 108 -0.10 14.18 11.47
N ASP A 109 0.21 15.21 12.27
CA ASP A 109 -0.22 16.57 11.93
C ASP A 109 0.55 17.14 10.73
N GLU A 110 1.82 16.80 10.55
CA GLU A 110 2.62 17.22 9.40
C GLU A 110 2.02 16.70 8.08
N ARG A 111 1.65 15.41 8.04
CA ARG A 111 1.00 14.81 6.87
C ARG A 111 -0.39 15.38 6.62
N LYS A 112 -1.15 15.67 7.70
CA LYS A 112 -2.47 16.32 7.59
C LYS A 112 -2.43 17.72 6.98
N GLU A 113 -1.29 18.40 6.98
CA GLU A 113 -1.14 19.64 6.25
C GLU A 113 -1.27 19.43 4.74
N ASN A 114 -0.89 18.26 4.24
CA ASN A 114 -0.77 17.94 2.83
C ASN A 114 -1.87 17.03 2.28
N VAL A 115 -2.47 16.17 3.12
CA VAL A 115 -3.46 15.16 2.73
C VAL A 115 -4.62 15.10 3.70
N LEU A 116 -5.75 14.50 3.28
CA LEU A 116 -6.79 13.99 4.17
C LEU A 116 -6.46 12.56 4.57
N PHE A 117 -6.96 12.13 5.71
CA PHE A 117 -6.91 10.74 6.14
C PHE A 117 -8.31 10.18 6.34
N SER A 118 -8.46 8.88 6.12
CA SER A 118 -9.62 8.11 6.58
C SER A 118 -9.65 8.04 8.10
N ASP A 119 -10.71 7.47 8.65
CA ASP A 119 -10.70 6.95 10.01
C ASP A 119 -9.56 5.93 10.15
N PRO A 120 -8.97 5.80 11.36
CA PRO A 120 -7.91 4.82 11.60
C PRO A 120 -8.36 3.39 11.29
N TYR A 121 -7.48 2.66 10.59
CA TYR A 121 -7.74 1.25 10.29
C TYR A 121 -6.85 0.29 11.07
N TYR A 122 -5.70 0.72 11.57
CA TYR A 122 -4.79 -0.10 12.37
C TYR A 122 -4.08 0.75 13.42
N GLN A 123 -3.76 0.16 14.58
CA GLN A 123 -2.94 0.81 15.61
C GLN A 123 -1.59 0.13 15.72
N SER A 124 -0.54 0.85 15.41
CA SER A 124 0.86 0.42 15.45
C SER A 124 1.65 1.10 16.58
N GLY A 125 2.93 1.18 16.40
CA GLY A 125 3.88 1.92 17.22
C GLY A 125 5.29 1.48 16.94
N LEU A 126 6.23 2.41 17.09
CA LEU A 126 7.63 2.20 16.81
C LEU A 126 8.32 1.35 17.88
N THR A 127 9.21 0.48 17.43
CA THR A 127 10.12 -0.31 18.29
C THR A 127 11.51 -0.35 17.65
N MET A 128 12.45 -0.95 18.36
CA MET A 128 13.83 -1.10 17.91
C MET A 128 14.20 -2.55 17.71
N VAL A 129 15.01 -2.81 16.69
CA VAL A 129 15.69 -4.09 16.47
C VAL A 129 17.19 -3.86 16.56
N VAL A 130 17.86 -4.71 17.32
CA VAL A 130 19.32 -4.72 17.48
C VAL A 130 19.86 -6.12 17.20
N ARG A 131 21.16 -6.26 17.04
CA ARG A 131 21.80 -7.60 16.98
C ARG A 131 21.53 -8.38 18.25
N ALA A 132 21.46 -9.70 18.16
CA ALA A 132 21.12 -10.57 19.29
C ALA A 132 22.12 -10.46 20.46
N ASP A 133 23.38 -10.22 20.16
CA ASP A 133 24.49 -10.06 21.12
C ASP A 133 24.62 -8.63 21.68
N GLU A 134 23.84 -7.66 21.17
CA GLU A 134 23.85 -6.28 21.66
C GLU A 134 23.41 -6.19 23.12
N GLN A 135 24.19 -5.52 23.96
CA GLN A 135 23.95 -5.38 25.40
C GLN A 135 23.87 -3.92 25.89
N GLY A 136 24.39 -2.97 25.10
CA GLY A 136 24.43 -1.56 25.42
C GLY A 136 23.12 -0.82 25.17
N ILE A 137 22.47 -1.13 24.04
CA ILE A 137 21.22 -0.48 23.63
C ILE A 137 20.03 -1.22 24.25
N LYS A 138 19.32 -0.58 25.17
CA LYS A 138 18.16 -1.13 25.89
C LYS A 138 16.94 -0.24 25.78
N SER A 139 17.14 1.04 25.50
CA SER A 139 16.11 2.06 25.35
C SER A 139 16.38 2.97 24.17
N PHE A 140 15.37 3.75 23.76
CA PHE A 140 15.50 4.72 22.68
C PHE A 140 16.55 5.79 22.97
N GLN A 141 16.74 6.14 24.25
CA GLN A 141 17.75 7.12 24.66
C GLN A 141 19.18 6.61 24.47
N ASP A 142 19.39 5.29 24.53
CA ASP A 142 20.70 4.66 24.36
C ASP A 142 21.17 4.71 22.90
N LEU A 143 20.30 5.09 21.94
CA LEU A 143 20.68 5.27 20.54
C LEU A 143 21.64 6.45 20.31
N LYS A 144 21.79 7.36 21.29
CA LYS A 144 22.74 8.49 21.18
C LYS A 144 24.18 7.98 21.08
N GLY A 145 24.89 8.47 20.06
CA GLY A 145 26.23 8.02 19.74
C GLY A 145 26.32 6.78 18.86
N HIS A 146 25.17 6.18 18.51
CA HIS A 146 25.06 5.01 17.65
C HIS A 146 24.62 5.36 16.24
N LYS A 147 24.80 4.39 15.32
CA LYS A 147 24.29 4.44 13.94
C LYS A 147 22.95 3.70 13.86
N VAL A 148 21.94 4.37 13.35
CA VAL A 148 20.57 3.82 13.28
C VAL A 148 20.05 3.87 11.85
N ALA A 149 19.58 2.73 11.33
CA ALA A 149 18.90 2.67 10.05
C ALA A 149 17.40 2.87 10.22
N VAL A 150 16.80 3.60 9.30
CA VAL A 150 15.37 3.89 9.20
C VAL A 150 14.97 3.96 7.74
N GLN A 151 13.71 3.70 7.43
CA GLN A 151 13.20 3.97 6.09
C GLN A 151 12.97 5.47 5.92
N ILE A 152 13.36 6.01 4.77
CA ILE A 152 13.22 7.43 4.42
C ILE A 152 11.73 7.84 4.40
N GLY A 153 11.43 9.05 4.89
CA GLY A 153 10.08 9.64 4.87
C GLY A 153 9.12 9.08 5.92
N THR A 154 9.61 8.24 6.86
CA THR A 154 8.79 7.60 7.91
C THR A 154 8.84 8.36 9.23
N THR A 155 7.87 8.09 10.09
CA THR A 155 7.85 8.57 11.49
C THR A 155 9.02 8.01 12.30
N SER A 156 9.55 6.84 11.92
CA SER A 156 10.79 6.29 12.47
C SER A 156 11.98 7.22 12.22
N ALA A 157 12.12 7.72 10.97
CA ALA A 157 13.17 8.66 10.61
C ALA A 157 13.04 9.99 11.39
N GLU A 158 11.81 10.51 11.48
CA GLU A 158 11.52 11.71 12.26
C GLU A 158 11.87 11.55 13.74
N ALA A 159 11.44 10.43 14.35
CA ALA A 159 11.68 10.16 15.77
C ALA A 159 13.17 10.07 16.10
N VAL A 160 13.95 9.35 15.27
CA VAL A 160 15.40 9.19 15.49
C VAL A 160 16.14 10.51 15.26
N LYS A 161 15.77 11.30 14.24
CA LYS A 161 16.34 12.63 14.02
C LYS A 161 16.03 13.58 15.17
N LYS A 162 14.81 13.53 15.70
CA LYS A 162 14.36 14.36 16.83
C LYS A 162 15.09 14.02 18.13
N LEU A 163 15.49 12.74 18.32
CA LEU A 163 16.29 12.35 19.49
C LEU A 163 17.62 13.10 19.55
N GLY A 164 18.25 13.37 18.40
CA GLY A 164 19.54 14.03 18.29
C GLY A 164 20.71 13.18 18.80
N GLY A 165 21.93 13.47 18.33
CA GLY A 165 23.12 12.73 18.70
C GLY A 165 23.21 11.31 18.15
N VAL A 166 22.42 10.98 17.13
CA VAL A 166 22.37 9.70 16.43
C VAL A 166 22.89 9.90 15.00
N GLU A 167 23.71 8.98 14.50
CA GLU A 167 24.05 8.91 13.09
C GLU A 167 22.93 8.18 12.34
N VAL A 168 22.06 8.94 11.66
CA VAL A 168 20.88 8.37 10.98
C VAL A 168 21.24 7.95 9.57
N LYS A 169 21.01 6.67 9.24
CA LYS A 169 21.11 6.12 7.90
C LYS A 169 19.72 5.88 7.33
N GLU A 170 19.31 6.76 6.41
CA GLU A 170 18.04 6.60 5.73
C GLU A 170 18.20 5.70 4.52
N LEU A 171 17.35 4.68 4.40
CA LEU A 171 17.35 3.68 3.34
C LEU A 171 15.95 3.59 2.71
N ASN A 172 15.87 3.01 1.52
CA ASN A 172 14.62 3.00 0.77
C ASN A 172 13.61 1.99 1.33
N THR A 173 14.08 0.86 1.88
CA THR A 173 13.19 -0.22 2.34
C THR A 173 13.56 -0.69 3.75
N PRO A 174 12.61 -1.24 4.53
CA PRO A 174 12.91 -1.91 5.79
C PRO A 174 13.89 -3.08 5.63
N ALA A 175 13.80 -3.82 4.52
CA ALA A 175 14.72 -4.92 4.24
C ALA A 175 16.17 -4.44 4.16
N ASP A 176 16.43 -3.30 3.50
CA ASP A 176 17.76 -2.69 3.45
C ASP A 176 18.24 -2.31 4.86
N CYS A 177 17.36 -1.79 5.72
CA CYS A 177 17.69 -1.46 7.11
C CYS A 177 18.14 -2.71 7.88
N PHE A 178 17.41 -3.82 7.75
CA PHE A 178 17.79 -5.08 8.41
C PHE A 178 19.08 -5.68 7.84
N MET A 179 19.32 -5.58 6.54
CA MET A 179 20.59 -6.02 5.94
C MET A 179 21.78 -5.24 6.48
N GLU A 180 21.64 -3.92 6.62
CA GLU A 180 22.68 -3.08 7.23
C GLU A 180 22.96 -3.45 8.70
N LEU A 181 21.91 -3.74 9.47
CA LEU A 181 22.07 -4.18 10.86
C LEU A 181 22.85 -5.50 10.92
N LYS A 182 22.52 -6.46 10.08
CA LYS A 182 23.20 -7.76 10.01
C LYS A 182 24.65 -7.65 9.54
N ALA A 183 24.91 -6.72 8.62
CA ALA A 183 26.26 -6.45 8.11
C ALA A 183 27.14 -5.61 9.07
N ASN A 184 26.63 -5.26 10.27
CA ASN A 184 27.27 -4.32 11.21
C ASN A 184 27.49 -2.91 10.62
N GLY A 185 26.73 -2.51 9.62
CA GLY A 185 26.75 -1.17 9.06
C GLY A 185 26.05 -0.15 9.94
N VAL A 186 25.12 -0.63 10.78
CA VAL A 186 24.40 0.14 11.79
C VAL A 186 24.26 -0.67 13.09
N ASP A 187 23.92 0.01 14.20
CA ASP A 187 23.79 -0.62 15.52
C ASP A 187 22.34 -1.01 15.84
N ALA A 188 21.37 -0.28 15.27
CA ALA A 188 19.95 -0.52 15.46
C ALA A 188 19.15 -0.17 14.21
N VAL A 189 17.93 -0.75 14.13
CA VAL A 189 16.87 -0.35 13.22
C VAL A 189 15.70 0.15 14.04
N VAL A 190 15.12 1.29 13.69
CA VAL A 190 13.85 1.75 14.25
C VAL A 190 12.77 1.62 13.17
N ASN A 191 11.72 0.89 13.48
CA ASN A 191 10.63 0.62 12.57
C ASN A 191 9.38 0.23 13.35
N ASP A 192 8.26 0.05 12.69
CA ASP A 192 7.01 -0.40 13.27
C ASP A 192 7.09 -1.81 13.83
N ARG A 193 6.49 -1.99 15.02
CA ARG A 193 6.55 -3.27 15.71
C ARG A 193 6.03 -4.45 14.90
N PRO A 194 4.87 -4.38 14.23
CA PRO A 194 4.37 -5.52 13.46
C PRO A 194 5.32 -5.97 12.35
N VAL A 195 6.02 -5.01 11.74
CA VAL A 195 7.01 -5.27 10.68
C VAL A 195 8.27 -5.89 11.27
N ASN A 196 8.76 -5.37 12.39
CA ASN A 196 9.88 -5.96 13.11
C ASN A 196 9.60 -7.39 13.55
N ASP A 197 8.43 -7.63 14.15
CA ASP A 197 8.01 -8.95 14.62
C ASP A 197 7.84 -9.92 13.45
N TYR A 198 7.23 -9.48 12.33
CA TYR A 198 7.08 -10.29 11.13
C TYR A 198 8.45 -10.66 10.54
N TYR A 199 9.35 -9.70 10.39
CA TYR A 199 10.70 -9.94 9.87
C TYR A 199 11.41 -11.02 10.69
N ILE A 200 11.48 -10.86 12.01
CA ILE A 200 12.18 -11.79 12.91
C ILE A 200 11.54 -13.17 12.87
N THR A 201 10.21 -13.26 12.96
CA THR A 201 9.49 -14.54 13.01
C THR A 201 9.52 -15.26 11.66
N LYS A 202 9.28 -14.54 10.56
CA LYS A 202 9.15 -15.13 9.23
C LYS A 202 10.48 -15.54 8.62
N SER A 203 11.52 -14.75 8.84
CA SER A 203 12.86 -15.08 8.36
C SER A 203 13.56 -16.16 9.19
N GLY A 204 13.01 -16.50 10.37
CA GLY A 204 13.70 -17.38 11.33
C GLY A 204 15.03 -16.80 11.80
N GLU A 205 15.18 -15.51 11.75
CA GLU A 205 16.43 -14.79 12.00
C GLU A 205 16.78 -14.82 13.49
N THR A 206 17.87 -15.45 13.83
CA THR A 206 18.37 -15.56 15.21
C THR A 206 19.46 -14.53 15.52
N GLY A 207 19.97 -13.84 14.51
CA GLY A 207 21.04 -12.85 14.64
C GLY A 207 20.60 -11.49 15.14
N VAL A 208 19.29 -11.25 15.26
CA VAL A 208 18.71 -10.00 15.73
C VAL A 208 17.61 -10.22 16.75
N LYS A 209 17.27 -9.18 17.51
CA LYS A 209 16.16 -9.20 18.48
C LYS A 209 15.45 -7.85 18.51
N ALA A 210 14.12 -7.88 18.64
CA ALA A 210 13.33 -6.70 18.93
C ALA A 210 13.42 -6.37 20.42
N LEU A 211 13.56 -5.07 20.74
CA LEU A 211 13.51 -4.60 22.11
C LEU A 211 12.04 -4.41 22.54
N PRO A 212 11.73 -4.63 23.84
CA PRO A 212 10.34 -4.58 24.31
C PRO A 212 9.77 -3.17 24.38
N GLU A 213 10.62 -2.13 24.41
CA GLU A 213 10.17 -0.75 24.51
C GLU A 213 9.37 -0.35 23.29
N LYS A 214 8.16 0.19 23.52
CA LYS A 214 7.31 0.81 22.51
C LYS A 214 7.48 2.33 22.61
N LEU A 215 8.00 2.94 21.55
CA LEU A 215 8.36 4.36 21.54
C LEU A 215 7.14 5.27 21.35
N THR A 216 6.20 4.83 20.53
CA THR A 216 5.01 5.60 20.15
C THR A 216 3.80 4.69 20.04
N ALA A 217 2.61 5.29 20.11
CA ALA A 217 1.38 4.71 19.58
C ALA A 217 1.05 5.44 18.29
N GLU A 218 0.83 4.74 17.21
CA GLU A 218 0.62 5.30 15.88
C GLU A 218 -0.61 4.68 15.23
N ASP A 219 -1.52 5.53 14.76
CA ASP A 219 -2.69 5.09 14.01
C ASP A 219 -2.40 5.18 12.51
N TYR A 220 -2.66 4.10 11.77
CA TYR A 220 -2.59 4.10 10.31
C TYR A 220 -3.91 4.55 9.70
N GLY A 221 -3.82 5.35 8.65
CA GLY A 221 -4.96 5.81 7.85
C GLY A 221 -4.70 5.73 6.36
N ILE A 222 -5.79 5.65 5.60
CA ILE A 222 -5.75 5.77 4.15
C ILE A 222 -5.66 7.27 3.83
N ALA A 223 -4.61 7.68 3.10
CA ALA A 223 -4.45 9.08 2.73
C ALA A 223 -5.12 9.38 1.39
N LEU A 224 -5.71 10.59 1.29
CA LEU A 224 -6.44 11.07 0.12
C LEU A 224 -6.03 12.51 -0.21
N ALA A 225 -6.30 12.94 -1.44
CA ALA A 225 -6.05 14.31 -1.84
C ALA A 225 -6.83 15.30 -0.92
N LYS A 226 -6.20 16.41 -0.57
CA LYS A 226 -6.70 17.39 0.41
C LYS A 226 -8.09 17.96 0.10
N ASP A 227 -8.44 17.97 -1.17
CA ASP A 227 -9.72 18.48 -1.68
C ASP A 227 -10.79 17.39 -1.92
N ASN A 228 -10.45 16.09 -1.72
CA ASN A 228 -11.35 14.98 -2.06
C ASN A 228 -12.11 14.42 -0.85
N THR A 229 -12.93 15.27 -0.21
CA THR A 229 -13.76 14.89 0.94
C THR A 229 -14.86 13.87 0.57
N GLU A 230 -15.32 13.86 -0.69
CA GLU A 230 -16.31 12.88 -1.15
C GLU A 230 -15.74 11.47 -1.13
N LEU A 231 -14.51 11.27 -1.65
CA LEU A 231 -13.87 9.96 -1.62
C LEU A 231 -13.51 9.54 -0.19
N GLN A 232 -13.08 10.49 0.66
CA GLN A 232 -12.84 10.24 2.09
C GLN A 232 -14.09 9.67 2.78
N THR A 233 -15.25 10.29 2.56
CA THR A 233 -16.52 9.81 3.11
C THR A 233 -16.83 8.39 2.63
N LYS A 234 -16.69 8.12 1.32
CA LYS A 234 -16.93 6.77 0.77
C LYS A 234 -15.99 5.71 1.36
N VAL A 235 -14.70 6.05 1.53
CA VAL A 235 -13.71 5.16 2.15
C VAL A 235 -14.08 4.88 3.61
N ASN A 236 -14.46 5.90 4.38
CA ASN A 236 -14.86 5.73 5.77
C ASN A 236 -16.14 4.91 5.91
N ASP A 237 -17.14 5.16 5.06
CA ASP A 237 -18.38 4.37 5.04
C ASP A 237 -18.11 2.90 4.70
N ALA A 238 -17.25 2.63 3.71
CA ALA A 238 -16.85 1.28 3.35
C ALA A 238 -16.08 0.61 4.50
N LEU A 239 -15.09 1.28 5.10
CA LEU A 239 -14.33 0.76 6.24
C LEU A 239 -15.24 0.43 7.44
N LYS A 240 -16.20 1.30 7.73
CA LYS A 240 -17.20 1.06 8.77
C LYS A 240 -18.02 -0.18 8.49
N LYS A 241 -18.55 -0.35 7.28
CA LYS A 241 -19.32 -1.53 6.88
C LYS A 241 -18.51 -2.83 6.99
N LEU A 242 -17.22 -2.81 6.59
CA LEU A 242 -16.34 -3.97 6.71
C LEU A 242 -16.11 -4.35 8.18
N LYS A 243 -16.05 -3.37 9.08
CA LYS A 243 -15.97 -3.61 10.54
C LYS A 243 -17.29 -4.17 11.08
N GLU A 244 -18.43 -3.63 10.66
CA GLU A 244 -19.76 -4.06 11.12
C GLU A 244 -20.15 -5.46 10.63
N ASN A 245 -19.75 -5.85 9.41
CA ASN A 245 -20.09 -7.17 8.84
C ASN A 245 -19.04 -8.26 9.13
N GLY A 246 -17.97 -7.94 9.86
CA GLY A 246 -16.92 -8.86 10.27
C GLY A 246 -15.89 -9.21 9.18
N GLU A 247 -15.93 -8.57 8.01
CA GLU A 247 -14.94 -8.81 6.96
C GLU A 247 -13.56 -8.24 7.35
N TYR A 248 -13.55 -7.07 7.99
CA TYR A 248 -12.33 -6.50 8.57
C TYR A 248 -11.68 -7.48 9.58
N ASP A 249 -12.46 -8.08 10.47
CA ASP A 249 -11.95 -9.03 11.47
C ASP A 249 -11.36 -10.30 10.82
N LYS A 250 -11.92 -10.78 9.72
CA LYS A 250 -11.35 -11.90 8.94
C LYS A 250 -10.02 -11.54 8.30
N ILE A 251 -9.92 -10.35 7.69
CA ILE A 251 -8.68 -9.85 7.10
C ILE A 251 -7.63 -9.68 8.20
N TYR A 252 -8.00 -9.09 9.34
CA TYR A 252 -7.11 -8.93 10.48
C TYR A 252 -6.60 -10.28 11.01
N ALA A 253 -7.49 -11.23 11.22
CA ALA A 253 -7.13 -12.57 11.71
C ALA A 253 -6.20 -13.33 10.75
N LYS A 254 -6.37 -13.16 9.45
CA LYS A 254 -5.51 -13.76 8.42
C LYS A 254 -4.05 -13.34 8.60
N TRP A 255 -3.79 -12.07 8.90
CA TRP A 255 -2.44 -11.50 8.92
C TRP A 255 -1.80 -11.43 10.30
N PHE A 256 -2.62 -11.29 11.34
CA PHE A 256 -2.14 -11.11 12.73
C PHE A 256 -2.57 -12.22 13.69
N GLY A 257 -3.14 -13.33 13.18
CA GLY A 257 -3.41 -14.53 13.99
C GLY A 257 -4.47 -14.38 15.07
N GLY A 258 -5.42 -13.48 14.90
CA GLY A 258 -6.53 -13.32 15.84
C GLY A 258 -6.13 -12.73 17.21
N GLN A 259 -4.96 -12.19 17.36
CA GLN A 259 -4.60 -11.38 18.53
C GLN A 259 -5.23 -10.00 18.37
N LYS A 260 -6.27 -9.76 19.17
CA LYS A 260 -6.84 -8.42 19.39
C LYS A 260 -6.23 -7.79 20.61
#